data_97443fbb2923a63486273bc6dc1a1279
#
_entry.id   97443fbb2923a63486273bc6dc1a1279
#
_cell.length_a   1.000
_cell.length_b   1.000
_cell.length_c   1.000
_cell.angle_alpha   90.00
_cell.angle_beta   90.00
_cell.angle_gamma   90.00
#
_symmetry.space_group_name_H-M   'P 1'
#
loop_
_entity.id
_entity.type
_entity.pdbx_description
1 polymer ?
#
loop_
_entity_poly.entity_id
_entity_poly.type
_entity_poly.pdbx_seq_one_letter_code
_entity_poly.pdbx_strand_id
1 'polypeptide(L)'
;MIESLLLTATRVSTFEQQRALTNASSFFFERGERLFLVTSRHVMIDEPSKHFPDRIEIELHTDPDNLAKATGFSIPLYRNGKSLWRQGFDSAGEVDVAVIEIERAALPASTLYRAFTPEHLLSTLDQVEIGSSLLVVGFPLGFHDTLHHMPVVRHAVIASSFGLRFQGQGYFLTDARTHRGTSGSAVVMRVPERTSQHGDLPWILLGVHSARLDVGTRDLELDEALGLNCAWYADIVLTLTEN
;
A
#
# COMPACT_ATOMS: atom_id res chain seq x y z
N MET A 1 3.33 18.74 -15.54
CA MET A 1 4.07 17.46 -15.37
C MET A 1 3.52 16.81 -14.11
N ILE A 2 3.08 15.56 -14.20
CA ILE A 2 2.50 14.80 -13.08
C ILE A 2 3.64 14.04 -12.40
N GLU A 3 3.66 14.08 -11.07
CA GLU A 3 4.59 13.27 -10.29
C GLU A 3 4.24 11.78 -10.43
N SER A 4 5.12 11.00 -11.04
CA SER A 4 4.93 9.57 -11.32
C SER A 4 4.59 8.75 -10.06
N LEU A 5 5.08 9.18 -8.91
CA LEU A 5 4.79 8.57 -7.63
C LEU A 5 3.28 8.53 -7.32
N LEU A 6 2.53 9.57 -7.67
CA LEU A 6 1.10 9.63 -7.41
C LEU A 6 0.31 8.60 -8.23
N LEU A 7 0.82 8.25 -9.41
CA LEU A 7 0.21 7.24 -10.27
C LEU A 7 0.51 5.80 -9.83
N THR A 8 1.33 5.60 -8.80
CA THR A 8 1.58 4.26 -8.25
C THR A 8 0.48 3.81 -7.31
N ALA A 9 -0.31 4.71 -6.75
CA ALA A 9 -1.32 4.42 -5.75
C ALA A 9 -2.74 4.57 -6.29
N THR A 10 -3.64 3.75 -5.78
CA THR A 10 -5.08 3.89 -6.02
C THR A 10 -5.86 3.66 -4.73
N ARG A 11 -7.03 4.29 -4.65
CA ARG A 11 -7.97 4.10 -3.54
C ARG A 11 -8.66 2.74 -3.70
N VAL A 12 -8.73 1.99 -2.61
CA VAL A 12 -9.52 0.77 -2.52
C VAL A 12 -10.80 1.07 -1.76
N SER A 13 -11.93 0.74 -2.35
CA SER A 13 -13.23 0.67 -1.67
C SER A 13 -13.63 -0.80 -1.54
N THR A 14 -13.98 -1.24 -0.34
CA THR A 14 -14.36 -2.64 -0.08
C THR A 14 -15.87 -2.76 -0.01
N PHE A 15 -16.39 -3.88 -0.51
CA PHE A 15 -17.83 -4.14 -0.60
C PHE A 15 -18.20 -5.54 -0.13
N GLU A 16 -19.36 -5.65 0.47
CA GLU A 16 -20.08 -6.89 0.69
C GLU A 16 -21.38 -6.81 -0.12
N GLN A 17 -21.47 -7.55 -1.21
CA GLN A 17 -22.52 -7.43 -2.22
C GLN A 17 -22.62 -5.97 -2.74
N GLN A 18 -23.69 -5.26 -2.41
CA GLN A 18 -23.91 -3.85 -2.82
C GLN A 18 -23.58 -2.86 -1.71
N ARG A 19 -23.23 -3.33 -0.52
CA ARG A 19 -22.93 -2.49 0.63
C ARG A 19 -21.46 -2.10 0.64
N ALA A 20 -21.17 -0.81 0.56
CA ALA A 20 -19.83 -0.29 0.80
C ALA A 20 -19.47 -0.47 2.29
N LEU A 21 -18.27 -0.98 2.57
CA LEU A 21 -17.78 -1.25 3.92
C LEU A 21 -16.80 -0.17 4.37
N THR A 22 -15.64 -0.07 3.69
CA THR A 22 -14.57 0.85 4.09
C THR A 22 -13.73 1.27 2.88
N ASN A 23 -12.82 2.22 3.13
CA ASN A 23 -11.82 2.66 2.17
C ASN A 23 -10.42 2.41 2.73
N ALA A 24 -9.49 2.11 1.83
CA ALA A 24 -8.08 1.92 2.11
C ALA A 24 -7.21 2.45 0.96
N SER A 25 -5.93 2.28 1.09
CA SER A 25 -4.94 2.57 0.07
C SER A 25 -4.37 1.28 -0.51
N SER A 26 -3.85 1.37 -1.71
CA SER A 26 -3.09 0.32 -2.37
C SER A 26 -2.11 0.92 -3.35
N PHE A 27 -1.20 0.10 -3.84
CA PHE A 27 -0.29 0.50 -4.90
C PHE A 27 -0.09 -0.64 -5.91
N PHE A 28 0.34 -0.27 -7.11
CA PHE A 28 0.63 -1.22 -8.17
C PHE A 28 2.06 -1.76 -8.06
N PHE A 29 2.19 -3.06 -8.28
CA PHE A 29 3.47 -3.75 -8.35
C PHE A 29 3.52 -4.65 -9.58
N GLU A 30 4.60 -4.55 -10.35
CA GLU A 30 4.82 -5.37 -11.53
C GLU A 30 5.96 -6.38 -11.29
N ARG A 31 5.74 -7.62 -11.72
CA ARG A 31 6.77 -8.64 -11.75
C ARG A 31 6.69 -9.40 -13.08
N GLY A 32 7.68 -9.16 -13.93
CA GLY A 32 7.60 -9.63 -15.32
C GLY A 32 6.42 -9.01 -16.04
N GLU A 33 5.57 -9.85 -16.63
CA GLU A 33 4.36 -9.39 -17.33
C GLU A 33 3.12 -9.29 -16.44
N ARG A 34 3.24 -9.66 -15.17
CA ARG A 34 2.12 -9.70 -14.22
C ARG A 34 2.01 -8.39 -13.46
N LEU A 35 0.77 -7.95 -13.28
CA LEU A 35 0.42 -6.76 -12.51
C LEU A 35 -0.32 -7.18 -11.24
N PHE A 36 0.09 -6.60 -10.12
CA PHE A 36 -0.51 -6.85 -8.81
C PHE A 36 -0.94 -5.55 -8.16
N LEU A 37 -2.02 -5.63 -7.41
CA LEU A 37 -2.40 -4.63 -6.42
C LEU A 37 -1.93 -5.11 -5.05
N VAL A 38 -1.21 -4.25 -4.33
CA VAL A 38 -0.70 -4.52 -2.99
C VAL A 38 -1.44 -3.64 -2.00
N THR A 39 -1.89 -4.22 -0.89
CA THR A 39 -2.56 -3.51 0.21
C THR A 39 -2.31 -4.23 1.53
N SER A 40 -2.89 -3.77 2.63
CA SER A 40 -2.87 -4.51 3.90
C SER A 40 -3.83 -5.70 3.87
N ARG A 41 -3.46 -6.80 4.57
CA ARG A 41 -4.31 -7.99 4.67
C ARG A 41 -5.67 -7.68 5.31
N HIS A 42 -5.68 -6.87 6.37
CA HIS A 42 -6.93 -6.52 7.06
C HIS A 42 -7.92 -5.72 6.18
N VAL A 43 -7.49 -5.21 5.03
CA VAL A 43 -8.39 -4.62 4.02
C VAL A 43 -9.15 -5.71 3.26
N MET A 44 -8.54 -6.89 3.06
CA MET A 44 -9.13 -8.05 2.38
C MET A 44 -9.98 -8.91 3.32
N ILE A 45 -9.58 -9.02 4.58
CA ILE A 45 -10.29 -9.75 5.63
C ILE A 45 -9.82 -9.29 7.01
N ASP A 46 -10.76 -9.04 7.92
CA ASP A 46 -10.46 -8.73 9.33
C ASP A 46 -11.54 -9.33 10.24
N GLU A 47 -11.23 -10.49 10.82
CA GLU A 47 -12.15 -11.23 11.67
C GLU A 47 -12.53 -10.47 12.95
N PRO A 48 -11.60 -9.77 13.64
CA PRO A 48 -11.92 -9.01 14.85
C PRO A 48 -12.96 -7.92 14.61
N SER A 49 -12.89 -7.20 13.49
CA SER A 49 -13.86 -6.15 13.15
C SER A 49 -15.07 -6.68 12.36
N LYS A 50 -15.13 -7.98 12.05
CA LYS A 50 -16.14 -8.62 11.20
C LYS A 50 -16.18 -8.01 9.80
N HIS A 51 -15.02 -7.70 9.25
CA HIS A 51 -14.86 -7.15 7.91
C HIS A 51 -14.59 -8.29 6.92
N PHE A 52 -15.60 -8.61 6.10
CA PHE A 52 -15.58 -9.73 5.14
C PHE A 52 -16.06 -9.26 3.75
N PRO A 53 -15.28 -8.43 3.06
CA PRO A 53 -15.65 -8.00 1.71
C PRO A 53 -15.61 -9.17 0.72
N ASP A 54 -16.48 -9.15 -0.26
CA ASP A 54 -16.49 -10.11 -1.40
C ASP A 54 -15.77 -9.55 -2.62
N ARG A 55 -15.63 -8.24 -2.73
CA ARG A 55 -14.90 -7.55 -3.79
C ARG A 55 -14.31 -6.23 -3.31
N ILE A 56 -13.35 -5.76 -4.08
CA ILE A 56 -12.83 -4.39 -3.98
C ILE A 56 -13.09 -3.65 -5.28
N GLU A 57 -13.16 -2.34 -5.18
CA GLU A 57 -13.22 -1.44 -6.33
C GLU A 57 -12.09 -0.42 -6.24
N ILE A 58 -11.43 -0.17 -7.35
CA ILE A 58 -10.37 0.82 -7.52
C ILE A 58 -10.73 1.81 -8.61
N GLU A 59 -10.08 2.97 -8.61
CA GLU A 59 -10.21 3.98 -9.64
C GLU A 59 -8.97 3.97 -10.55
N LEU A 60 -9.20 3.97 -11.85
CA LEU A 60 -8.14 3.93 -12.88
C LEU A 60 -8.25 5.16 -13.77
N HIS A 61 -7.16 5.88 -13.93
CA HIS A 61 -7.07 6.96 -14.93
C HIS A 61 -7.08 6.38 -16.33
N THR A 62 -7.80 7.02 -17.24
CA THR A 62 -7.99 6.53 -18.61
C THR A 62 -7.56 7.51 -19.70
N ASP A 63 -7.01 8.66 -19.32
CA ASP A 63 -6.55 9.68 -20.26
C ASP A 63 -5.30 10.39 -19.71
N PRO A 64 -4.13 10.26 -20.37
CA PRO A 64 -2.89 10.88 -19.90
C PRO A 64 -2.89 12.42 -19.99
N ASP A 65 -3.74 12.98 -20.85
CA ASP A 65 -3.86 14.43 -21.05
C ASP A 65 -4.93 15.05 -20.15
N ASN A 66 -5.82 14.22 -19.58
CA ASN A 66 -6.90 14.66 -18.71
C ASN A 66 -7.14 13.69 -17.56
N LEU A 67 -6.46 13.89 -16.44
CA LEU A 67 -6.55 13.03 -15.25
C LEU A 67 -7.90 13.06 -14.55
N ALA A 68 -8.78 14.03 -14.87
CA ALA A 68 -10.16 13.99 -14.38
C ALA A 68 -10.98 12.85 -15.02
N LYS A 69 -10.45 12.21 -16.06
CA LYS A 69 -11.07 11.02 -16.65
C LYS A 69 -10.57 9.76 -15.93
N ALA A 70 -11.43 9.20 -15.12
CA ALA A 70 -11.21 7.95 -14.43
C ALA A 70 -12.39 7.00 -14.60
N THR A 71 -12.15 5.73 -14.36
CA THR A 71 -13.19 4.68 -14.37
C THR A 71 -13.01 3.78 -13.15
N GLY A 72 -14.13 3.30 -12.61
CA GLY A 72 -14.12 2.26 -11.59
C GLY A 72 -13.75 0.90 -12.18
N PHE A 73 -12.98 0.11 -11.44
CA PHE A 73 -12.63 -1.24 -11.78
C PHE A 73 -12.88 -2.17 -10.60
N SER A 74 -13.76 -3.16 -10.78
CA SER A 74 -14.20 -4.08 -9.74
C SER A 74 -13.40 -5.38 -9.79
N ILE A 75 -12.85 -5.79 -8.65
CA ILE A 75 -12.01 -6.99 -8.52
C ILE A 75 -12.65 -7.90 -7.47
N PRO A 76 -13.15 -9.10 -7.86
CA PRO A 76 -13.68 -10.07 -6.91
C PRO A 76 -12.54 -10.62 -6.04
N LEU A 77 -12.81 -10.83 -4.76
CA LEU A 77 -11.84 -11.39 -3.82
C LEU A 77 -11.88 -12.93 -3.77
N TYR A 78 -12.98 -13.51 -4.21
CA TYR A 78 -13.17 -14.96 -4.18
C TYR A 78 -13.79 -15.47 -5.49
N ARG A 79 -13.43 -16.70 -5.88
CA ARG A 79 -14.03 -17.43 -6.97
C ARG A 79 -14.23 -18.90 -6.55
N ASN A 80 -15.48 -19.37 -6.59
CA ASN A 80 -15.84 -20.74 -6.17
C ASN A 80 -15.37 -21.06 -4.73
N GLY A 81 -15.47 -20.08 -3.81
CA GLY A 81 -15.06 -20.23 -2.42
C GLY A 81 -13.54 -20.17 -2.18
N LYS A 82 -12.72 -19.95 -3.23
CA LYS A 82 -11.28 -19.80 -3.12
C LYS A 82 -10.89 -18.34 -3.19
N SER A 83 -9.97 -17.93 -2.32
CA SER A 83 -9.35 -16.60 -2.37
C SER A 83 -8.60 -16.39 -3.70
N LEU A 84 -8.77 -15.22 -4.30
CA LEU A 84 -8.01 -14.76 -5.46
C LEU A 84 -6.82 -13.88 -5.07
N TRP A 85 -6.71 -13.55 -3.80
CA TRP A 85 -5.62 -12.80 -3.22
C TRP A 85 -4.73 -13.69 -2.37
N ARG A 86 -3.51 -13.27 -2.13
CA ARG A 86 -2.49 -13.98 -1.37
C ARG A 86 -2.08 -13.18 -0.15
N GLN A 87 -1.79 -13.88 0.95
CA GLN A 87 -1.21 -13.33 2.16
C GLN A 87 0.04 -14.12 2.54
N GLY A 88 0.92 -13.53 3.34
CA GLY A 88 2.15 -14.14 3.81
C GLY A 88 2.12 -14.48 5.29
N PHE A 89 3.03 -15.38 5.63
CA PHE A 89 3.38 -15.73 7.01
C PHE A 89 4.89 -15.63 7.13
N ASP A 90 5.35 -15.20 8.27
CA ASP A 90 6.76 -15.27 8.65
C ASP A 90 6.95 -15.99 9.99
N SER A 91 8.16 -15.96 10.53
CA SER A 91 8.47 -16.62 11.82
C SER A 91 7.71 -16.04 13.01
N ALA A 92 7.14 -14.85 12.89
CA ALA A 92 6.36 -14.18 13.94
C ALA A 92 4.84 -14.37 13.77
N GLY A 93 4.38 -14.95 12.64
CA GLY A 93 2.98 -15.21 12.37
C GLY A 93 2.48 -14.60 11.06
N GLU A 94 1.23 -14.13 11.04
CA GLU A 94 0.63 -13.50 9.87
C GLU A 94 1.28 -12.16 9.56
N VAL A 95 1.56 -11.93 8.29
CA VAL A 95 2.02 -10.64 7.77
C VAL A 95 0.82 -9.86 7.27
N ASP A 96 0.63 -8.63 7.76
CA ASP A 96 -0.49 -7.79 7.34
C ASP A 96 -0.25 -7.12 5.98
N VAL A 97 0.13 -7.93 4.99
CA VAL A 97 0.24 -7.54 3.58
C VAL A 97 -0.49 -8.55 2.73
N ALA A 98 -1.25 -8.06 1.77
CA ALA A 98 -1.94 -8.87 0.78
C ALA A 98 -1.66 -8.37 -0.64
N VAL A 99 -1.64 -9.31 -1.58
CA VAL A 99 -1.55 -9.00 -3.01
C VAL A 99 -2.68 -9.69 -3.77
N ILE A 100 -3.22 -9.01 -4.78
CA ILE A 100 -4.14 -9.60 -5.73
C ILE A 100 -3.65 -9.33 -7.15
N GLU A 101 -3.62 -10.35 -7.99
CA GLU A 101 -3.24 -10.20 -9.38
C GLU A 101 -4.36 -9.55 -10.18
N ILE A 102 -4.00 -8.55 -10.97
CA ILE A 102 -4.91 -7.87 -11.89
C ILE A 102 -4.71 -8.47 -13.28
N GLU A 103 -5.79 -8.99 -13.85
CA GLU A 103 -5.78 -9.45 -15.24
C GLU A 103 -5.65 -8.24 -16.17
N ARG A 104 -4.43 -8.04 -16.74
CA ARG A 104 -4.15 -6.87 -17.60
C ARG A 104 -5.10 -6.75 -18.79
N ALA A 105 -5.52 -7.89 -19.36
CA ALA A 105 -6.45 -7.90 -20.49
C ALA A 105 -7.84 -7.36 -20.13
N ALA A 106 -8.20 -7.34 -18.84
CA ALA A 106 -9.46 -6.78 -18.36
C ALA A 106 -9.40 -5.27 -18.12
N LEU A 107 -8.20 -4.68 -18.07
CA LEU A 107 -8.04 -3.24 -17.92
C LEU A 107 -8.41 -2.51 -19.22
N PRO A 108 -8.98 -1.30 -19.13
CA PRO A 108 -9.13 -0.43 -20.31
C PRO A 108 -7.77 -0.20 -20.98
N ALA A 109 -7.72 -0.26 -22.31
CA ALA A 109 -6.48 -0.12 -23.07
C ALA A 109 -5.74 1.22 -22.83
N SER A 110 -6.48 2.25 -22.42
CA SER A 110 -5.97 3.59 -22.10
C SER A 110 -5.62 3.78 -20.62
N THR A 111 -5.60 2.71 -19.81
CA THR A 111 -5.32 2.81 -18.37
C THR A 111 -3.93 3.39 -18.13
N LEU A 112 -3.88 4.46 -17.34
CA LEU A 112 -2.65 5.12 -16.93
C LEU A 112 -2.35 4.78 -15.46
N TYR A 113 -1.21 4.18 -15.21
CA TYR A 113 -0.66 3.93 -13.87
C TYR A 113 0.85 3.87 -13.93
N ARG A 114 1.49 3.86 -12.76
CA ARG A 114 2.88 3.48 -12.54
C ARG A 114 2.92 2.33 -11.55
N ALA A 115 3.90 1.47 -11.66
CA ALA A 115 4.06 0.34 -10.76
C ALA A 115 5.49 0.29 -10.20
N PHE A 116 5.61 -0.10 -8.93
CA PHE A 116 6.90 -0.54 -8.42
C PHE A 116 7.22 -1.91 -9.02
N THR A 117 8.51 -2.21 -9.11
CA THR A 117 9.05 -3.48 -9.60
C THR A 117 10.06 -4.02 -8.58
N PRO A 118 10.55 -5.26 -8.72
CA PRO A 118 11.63 -5.77 -7.85
C PRO A 118 12.86 -4.86 -7.78
N GLU A 119 13.15 -4.10 -8.81
CA GLU A 119 14.27 -3.15 -8.85
C GLU A 119 14.06 -1.94 -7.93
N HIS A 120 12.82 -1.63 -7.54
CA HIS A 120 12.52 -0.57 -6.58
C HIS A 120 12.66 -1.03 -5.12
N LEU A 121 12.96 -2.29 -4.87
CA LEU A 121 13.22 -2.78 -3.52
C LEU A 121 14.68 -2.53 -3.12
N LEU A 122 14.95 -2.56 -1.82
CA LEU A 122 16.31 -2.44 -1.30
C LEU A 122 17.15 -3.65 -1.71
N SER A 123 18.35 -3.38 -2.22
CA SER A 123 19.37 -4.41 -2.42
C SER A 123 20.21 -4.65 -1.16
N THR A 124 20.38 -3.64 -0.31
CA THR A 124 21.13 -3.71 0.95
C THR A 124 20.43 -2.86 2.02
N LEU A 125 20.50 -3.27 3.29
CA LEU A 125 19.87 -2.56 4.41
C LEU A 125 20.69 -1.33 4.86
N ASP A 126 21.94 -1.21 4.45
CA ASP A 126 22.88 -0.20 4.93
C ASP A 126 22.53 1.24 4.48
N GLN A 127 21.59 1.38 3.57
CA GLN A 127 21.18 2.67 3.01
C GLN A 127 20.07 3.36 3.82
N VAL A 128 19.53 2.69 4.85
CA VAL A 128 18.39 3.19 5.63
C VAL A 128 18.78 3.40 7.08
N GLU A 129 18.82 4.66 7.48
CA GLU A 129 19.18 5.08 8.85
C GLU A 129 17.93 5.57 9.61
N ILE A 130 18.01 5.55 10.95
CA ILE A 130 17.01 6.19 11.81
C ILE A 130 16.93 7.68 11.45
N GLY A 131 15.71 8.20 11.33
CA GLY A 131 15.48 9.59 10.93
C GLY A 131 15.51 9.84 9.42
N SER A 132 15.79 8.80 8.59
CA SER A 132 15.67 8.93 7.14
C SER A 132 14.27 9.39 6.74
N SER A 133 14.21 10.38 5.85
CA SER A 133 12.95 10.94 5.32
C SER A 133 12.24 9.95 4.43
N LEU A 134 10.95 9.77 4.68
CA LEU A 134 10.06 8.89 3.93
C LEU A 134 8.82 9.64 3.45
N LEU A 135 8.16 9.05 2.47
CA LEU A 135 6.80 9.42 2.07
C LEU A 135 5.87 8.21 2.22
N VAL A 136 4.66 8.48 2.72
CA VAL A 136 3.53 7.54 2.73
C VAL A 136 2.50 8.06 1.74
N VAL A 137 2.20 7.27 0.70
CA VAL A 137 1.35 7.67 -0.42
C VAL A 137 0.01 6.96 -0.33
N GLY A 138 -1.08 7.71 -0.16
CA GLY A 138 -2.38 7.05 0.00
C GLY A 138 -3.56 7.99 0.19
N PHE A 139 -4.65 7.45 0.75
CA PHE A 139 -5.98 8.04 0.81
C PHE A 139 -6.50 8.12 2.26
N PRO A 140 -5.90 8.94 3.14
CA PRO A 140 -6.31 9.03 4.54
C PRO A 140 -7.77 9.47 4.65
N LEU A 141 -8.59 8.69 5.37
CA LEU A 141 -10.04 8.90 5.50
C LEU A 141 -10.78 8.96 4.15
N GLY A 142 -10.20 8.39 3.11
CA GLY A 142 -10.68 8.55 1.72
C GLY A 142 -10.42 9.94 1.14
N PHE A 143 -9.73 10.83 1.86
CA PHE A 143 -9.39 12.17 1.38
C PHE A 143 -8.36 12.10 0.26
N HIS A 144 -8.65 12.79 -0.84
CA HIS A 144 -7.82 12.83 -2.03
C HIS A 144 -8.23 14.03 -2.89
N ASP A 145 -7.50 14.29 -3.96
CA ASP A 145 -7.98 15.23 -5.00
C ASP A 145 -9.11 14.54 -5.77
N THR A 146 -10.34 14.93 -5.48
CA THR A 146 -11.55 14.32 -6.08
C THR A 146 -11.76 14.68 -7.53
N LEU A 147 -11.10 15.73 -8.03
CA LEU A 147 -11.15 16.11 -9.44
C LEU A 147 -10.24 15.22 -10.29
N HIS A 148 -9.03 14.96 -9.80
CA HIS A 148 -8.02 14.19 -10.53
C HIS A 148 -7.82 12.80 -9.96
N HIS A 149 -8.60 12.37 -8.98
CA HIS A 149 -8.52 11.05 -8.33
C HIS A 149 -7.13 10.70 -7.78
N MET A 150 -6.35 11.74 -7.35
CA MET A 150 -4.98 11.60 -6.91
C MET A 150 -4.86 11.39 -5.40
N PRO A 151 -3.92 10.53 -4.94
CA PRO A 151 -3.62 10.36 -3.52
C PRO A 151 -3.01 11.63 -2.94
N VAL A 152 -2.97 11.67 -1.60
CA VAL A 152 -2.13 12.61 -0.88
C VAL A 152 -0.86 11.93 -0.38
N VAL A 153 0.18 12.74 -0.16
CA VAL A 153 1.46 12.27 0.34
C VAL A 153 1.68 12.81 1.73
N ARG A 154 2.10 11.93 2.65
CA ARG A 154 2.48 12.28 4.02
C ARG A 154 3.97 12.10 4.20
N HIS A 155 4.61 13.11 4.81
CA HIS A 155 5.98 12.97 5.26
C HIS A 155 6.03 12.05 6.48
N ALA A 156 7.05 11.21 6.53
CA ALA A 156 7.36 10.31 7.63
C ALA A 156 8.87 10.22 7.83
N VAL A 157 9.29 9.65 8.95
CA VAL A 157 10.69 9.28 9.18
C VAL A 157 10.78 7.85 9.72
N ILE A 158 11.93 7.20 9.52
CA ILE A 158 12.25 5.92 10.16
C ILE A 158 12.38 6.15 11.66
N ALA A 159 11.56 5.47 12.45
CA ALA A 159 11.48 5.63 13.90
C ALA A 159 12.02 4.43 14.71
N SER A 160 12.50 3.38 14.03
CA SER A 160 13.18 2.23 14.66
C SER A 160 14.36 1.79 13.81
N SER A 161 15.24 0.93 14.34
CA SER A 161 16.32 0.34 13.54
C SER A 161 15.72 -0.43 12.36
N PHE A 162 16.08 -0.06 11.12
CA PHE A 162 15.56 -0.71 9.92
C PHE A 162 16.14 -2.13 9.75
N GLY A 163 17.38 -2.36 10.17
CA GLY A 163 18.02 -3.68 10.11
C GLY A 163 17.56 -4.67 11.19
N LEU A 164 16.72 -4.24 12.14
CA LEU A 164 16.23 -5.08 13.23
C LEU A 164 14.70 -5.12 13.21
N ARG A 165 14.14 -6.33 13.13
CA ARG A 165 12.70 -6.54 13.23
C ARG A 165 12.17 -6.01 14.56
N PHE A 166 11.29 -5.02 14.54
CA PHE A 166 10.76 -4.41 15.75
C PHE A 166 9.93 -5.45 16.53
N GLN A 167 10.33 -5.73 17.78
CA GLN A 167 9.73 -6.78 18.63
C GLN A 167 9.68 -8.17 17.96
N GLY A 168 10.62 -8.46 17.05
CA GLY A 168 10.66 -9.73 16.30
C GLY A 168 9.66 -9.83 15.14
N GLN A 169 8.81 -8.80 14.96
CA GLN A 169 7.80 -8.76 13.89
C GLN A 169 8.38 -8.31 12.55
N GLY A 170 7.77 -8.70 11.45
CA GLY A 170 8.21 -8.37 10.08
C GLY A 170 7.94 -6.93 9.64
N TYR A 171 8.02 -5.96 10.58
CA TYR A 171 7.82 -4.55 10.30
C TYR A 171 8.86 -3.67 11.00
N PHE A 172 8.97 -2.44 10.53
CA PHE A 172 9.68 -1.33 11.16
C PHE A 172 8.71 -0.22 11.54
N LEU A 173 9.16 0.71 12.40
CA LEU A 173 8.34 1.84 12.80
C LEU A 173 8.63 3.07 11.96
N THR A 174 7.55 3.81 11.69
CA THR A 174 7.61 5.16 11.15
C THR A 174 6.95 6.15 12.10
N ASP A 175 7.54 7.33 12.26
CA ASP A 175 6.87 8.48 12.85
C ASP A 175 6.18 9.25 11.71
N ALA A 176 4.86 9.21 11.71
CA ALA A 176 4.03 9.85 10.71
C ALA A 176 2.63 10.10 11.26
N ARG A 177 2.08 11.25 10.93
CA ARG A 177 0.67 11.52 11.19
C ARG A 177 -0.19 10.83 10.16
N THR A 178 -0.60 9.59 10.44
CA THR A 178 -1.49 8.80 9.56
C THR A 178 -2.92 8.76 10.12
N HIS A 179 -3.86 8.31 9.31
CA HIS A 179 -5.27 8.18 9.64
C HIS A 179 -5.82 6.86 9.09
N ARG A 180 -7.02 6.48 9.48
CA ARG A 180 -7.76 5.39 8.83
C ARG A 180 -7.78 5.63 7.31
N GLY A 181 -7.73 4.56 6.52
CA GLY A 181 -7.65 4.64 5.06
C GLY A 181 -6.23 4.70 4.49
N THR A 182 -5.18 4.95 5.30
CA THR A 182 -3.78 4.81 4.85
C THR A 182 -3.27 3.37 4.85
N SER A 183 -4.01 2.42 5.40
CA SER A 183 -3.66 1.00 5.34
C SER A 183 -3.43 0.56 3.89
N GLY A 184 -2.32 -0.12 3.62
CA GLY A 184 -1.89 -0.52 2.28
C GLY A 184 -1.13 0.55 1.48
N SER A 185 -0.87 1.73 2.05
CA SER A 185 -0.05 2.76 1.41
C SER A 185 1.39 2.31 1.22
N ALA A 186 1.97 2.66 0.08
CA ALA A 186 3.40 2.53 -0.15
C ALA A 186 4.19 3.46 0.79
N VAL A 187 5.21 2.92 1.46
CA VAL A 187 6.20 3.67 2.23
C VAL A 187 7.48 3.71 1.42
N VAL A 188 7.87 4.91 0.97
CA VAL A 188 8.95 5.08 0.00
C VAL A 188 10.01 6.06 0.49
N MET A 189 11.25 5.83 0.05
CA MET A 189 12.39 6.72 0.24
C MET A 189 12.91 7.19 -1.11
N ARG A 190 13.23 8.47 -1.23
CA ARG A 190 13.82 9.00 -2.46
C ARG A 190 15.31 8.68 -2.54
N VAL A 191 15.75 8.25 -3.71
CA VAL A 191 17.17 8.04 -4.01
C VAL A 191 17.53 8.85 -5.24
N PRO A 192 18.25 9.98 -5.05
CA PRO A 192 18.56 10.92 -6.13
C PRO A 192 19.35 10.27 -7.29
N GLU A 193 20.25 9.32 -6.98
CA GLU A 193 21.11 8.66 -7.98
C GLU A 193 20.33 7.72 -8.93
N ARG A 194 19.12 7.32 -8.56
CA ARG A 194 18.29 6.45 -9.38
C ARG A 194 17.56 7.14 -10.53
N THR A 195 17.56 8.47 -10.58
CA THR A 195 16.83 9.24 -11.60
C THR A 195 17.23 8.87 -13.04
N SER A 196 18.46 8.36 -13.25
CA SER A 196 18.96 7.96 -14.55
C SER A 196 18.75 6.50 -14.91
N GLN A 197 18.48 5.63 -13.92
CA GLN A 197 18.42 4.18 -14.12
C GLN A 197 16.98 3.61 -14.08
N HIS A 198 16.05 4.27 -13.38
CA HIS A 198 14.71 3.78 -13.11
C HIS A 198 13.61 4.69 -13.71
N GLY A 199 13.95 5.39 -14.80
CA GLY A 199 13.01 6.25 -15.51
C GLY A 199 12.52 7.41 -14.66
N ASP A 200 11.19 7.57 -14.58
CA ASP A 200 10.52 8.66 -13.89
C ASP A 200 10.10 8.33 -12.44
N LEU A 201 10.52 7.16 -11.88
CA LEU A 201 10.17 6.70 -10.52
C LEU A 201 11.43 6.50 -9.64
N PRO A 202 12.11 7.59 -9.19
CA PRO A 202 13.35 7.52 -8.42
C PRO A 202 13.11 7.23 -6.94
N TRP A 203 12.34 6.21 -6.64
CA TRP A 203 11.92 5.85 -5.29
C TRP A 203 12.26 4.40 -4.98
N ILE A 204 12.68 4.14 -3.72
CA ILE A 204 12.76 2.81 -3.16
C ILE A 204 11.49 2.54 -2.36
N LEU A 205 10.87 1.41 -2.60
CA LEU A 205 9.77 0.89 -1.82
C LEU A 205 10.35 0.16 -0.59
N LEU A 206 10.17 0.74 0.59
CA LEU A 206 10.67 0.20 1.85
C LEU A 206 9.64 -0.68 2.55
N GLY A 207 8.36 -0.33 2.43
CA GLY A 207 7.32 -1.04 3.18
C GLY A 207 5.91 -0.77 2.72
N VAL A 208 4.99 -1.51 3.33
CA VAL A 208 3.54 -1.37 3.22
C VAL A 208 3.03 -0.86 4.56
N HIS A 209 2.46 0.34 4.59
CA HIS A 209 1.88 0.91 5.80
C HIS A 209 0.65 0.09 6.22
N SER A 210 0.58 -0.28 7.48
CA SER A 210 -0.50 -1.12 8.01
C SER A 210 -1.34 -0.38 9.04
N ALA A 211 -0.82 -0.17 10.23
CA ALA A 211 -1.57 0.32 11.36
C ALA A 211 -0.81 1.37 12.16
N ARG A 212 -1.55 2.19 12.91
CA ARG A 212 -1.01 3.00 14.00
C ARG A 212 -0.78 2.09 15.20
N LEU A 213 0.25 2.41 15.98
CA LEU A 213 0.44 1.82 17.29
C LEU A 213 -0.31 2.67 18.32
N ASP A 214 -1.36 2.09 18.87
CA ASP A 214 -2.12 2.68 19.95
C ASP A 214 -1.66 2.07 21.28
N VAL A 215 -1.44 2.89 22.31
CA VAL A 215 -1.10 2.41 23.67
C VAL A 215 -2.40 2.07 24.39
N GLY A 216 -2.99 0.92 24.05
CA GLY A 216 -4.29 0.49 24.54
C GLY A 216 -4.31 -0.05 25.97
N THR A 217 -3.60 0.57 26.95
CA THR A 217 -3.57 -0.01 28.32
C THR A 217 -3.77 0.94 29.50
N ARG A 218 -3.97 2.25 29.34
CA ARG A 218 -4.06 3.12 30.52
C ARG A 218 -5.30 3.97 30.70
N ASP A 219 -6.01 4.31 29.63
CA ASP A 219 -7.26 5.05 29.79
C ASP A 219 -8.10 4.91 28.52
N LEU A 220 -9.28 4.33 28.62
CA LEU A 220 -10.22 4.16 27.49
C LEU A 220 -10.80 5.51 27.00
N GLU A 221 -10.55 6.60 27.73
CA GLU A 221 -11.01 7.95 27.40
C GLU A 221 -9.91 8.84 26.77
N LEU A 222 -8.63 8.49 26.94
CA LEU A 222 -7.48 9.19 26.37
C LEU A 222 -6.62 8.22 25.57
N ASP A 223 -7.07 7.89 24.37
CA ASP A 223 -6.26 7.15 23.39
C ASP A 223 -5.16 8.09 22.85
N GLU A 224 -4.08 8.22 23.60
CA GLU A 224 -2.90 8.95 23.16
C GLU A 224 -2.23 8.18 22.03
N ALA A 225 -2.58 8.55 20.81
CA ALA A 225 -1.88 8.06 19.63
C ALA A 225 -0.39 8.42 19.77
N LEU A 226 0.47 7.40 19.84
CA LEU A 226 1.92 7.58 19.90
C LEU A 226 2.48 8.34 18.69
N GLY A 227 1.70 8.50 17.62
CA GLY A 227 2.19 9.01 16.34
C GLY A 227 3.06 8.01 15.59
N LEU A 228 3.32 6.84 16.18
CA LEU A 228 4.09 5.76 15.56
C LEU A 228 3.19 4.82 14.78
N ASN A 229 3.74 4.28 13.70
CA ASN A 229 3.02 3.39 12.79
C ASN A 229 3.88 2.20 12.40
N CYS A 230 3.24 1.06 12.10
CA CYS A 230 3.89 -0.11 11.56
C CYS A 230 3.92 -0.03 10.02
N ALA A 231 5.08 -0.29 9.45
CA ALA A 231 5.25 -0.53 8.02
C ALA A 231 5.91 -1.91 7.83
N TRP A 232 5.22 -2.84 7.19
CA TRP A 232 5.75 -4.16 6.87
C TRP A 232 6.82 -4.04 5.80
N TYR A 233 7.93 -4.77 5.94
CA TYR A 233 9.01 -4.75 4.95
C TYR A 233 8.49 -5.15 3.57
N ALA A 234 8.90 -4.39 2.54
CA ALA A 234 8.40 -4.56 1.18
C ALA A 234 8.90 -5.84 0.48
N ASP A 235 9.94 -6.50 0.99
CA ASP A 235 10.47 -7.75 0.44
C ASP A 235 9.46 -8.88 0.45
N ILE A 236 8.47 -8.87 1.37
CA ILE A 236 7.36 -9.82 1.38
C ILE A 236 6.58 -9.83 0.06
N VAL A 237 6.52 -8.69 -0.64
CA VAL A 237 5.83 -8.58 -1.93
C VAL A 237 6.47 -9.51 -2.96
N LEU A 238 7.79 -9.74 -2.91
CA LEU A 238 8.45 -10.72 -3.78
C LEU A 238 7.92 -12.12 -3.56
N THR A 239 7.81 -12.54 -2.29
CA THR A 239 7.25 -13.86 -1.95
C THR A 239 5.80 -13.99 -2.41
N LEU A 240 4.99 -12.97 -2.18
CA LEU A 240 3.56 -13.00 -2.51
C LEU A 240 3.28 -12.92 -4.01
N THR A 241 4.21 -12.41 -4.81
CA THR A 241 4.09 -12.31 -6.27
C THR A 241 4.82 -13.44 -7.02
N GLU A 242 5.40 -14.42 -6.32
CA GLU A 242 5.94 -15.63 -6.95
C GLU A 242 4.87 -16.44 -7.67
N ASN A 243 5.31 -17.29 -8.62
CA ASN A 243 4.43 -18.16 -9.42
C ASN A 243 3.79 -19.27 -8.59
#